data_ef35dc1383cc6279b23bb0812a47078d
#
_entry.id   ef35dc1383cc6279b23bb0812a47078d
#
_cell.length_a   1.000
_cell.length_b   1.000
_cell.length_c   1.000
_cell.angle_alpha   90.00
_cell.angle_beta   90.00
_cell.angle_gamma   90.00
#
_symmetry.space_group_name_H-M   'P 1'
#
loop_
_entity.id
_entity.type
_entity.pdbx_description
1 polymer ?
#
loop_
_entity_poly.entity_id
_entity_poly.type
_entity_poly.pdbx_seq_one_letter_code
_entity_poly.pdbx_strand_id
1 'polypeptide(L)'
;MTSLQSTKINILRTFYVLAALFCINFVYSAEGGPCKDYGECDEFKYSLNDIESLQRGASTYINYCYGCHSLQYSRWGRVAEDLQIPEEIFFENLVFDKSIKPGDLMIGAMPKDSENWFGVTPPDLTLVSRYKGDDWIYSYLRAYYEDSSKQY
;
A
#
# COMPACT_ATOMS: atom_id res chain seq x y z
N MET A 1 45.21 19.07 -36.24
CA MET A 1 44.04 18.16 -36.08
C MET A 1 43.63 17.90 -34.62
N THR A 2 44.21 18.56 -33.61
CA THR A 2 44.01 18.28 -32.18
C THR A 2 42.97 19.15 -31.48
N SER A 3 42.64 20.34 -31.99
CA SER A 3 41.73 21.29 -31.35
C SER A 3 40.24 20.87 -31.50
N LEU A 4 39.85 20.37 -32.66
CA LEU A 4 38.45 19.96 -32.91
C LEU A 4 38.03 18.72 -32.08
N GLN A 5 38.97 17.83 -31.78
CA GLN A 5 38.71 16.61 -31.01
C GLN A 5 38.52 16.92 -29.52
N SER A 6 39.31 17.88 -28.99
CA SER A 6 39.16 18.34 -27.60
C SER A 6 37.80 19.03 -27.36
N THR A 7 37.35 19.85 -28.33
CA THR A 7 36.04 20.55 -28.24
C THR A 7 34.87 19.57 -28.24
N LYS A 8 34.91 18.53 -29.08
CA LYS A 8 33.85 17.48 -29.11
C LYS A 8 33.77 16.68 -27.79
N ILE A 9 34.92 16.36 -27.19
CA ILE A 9 34.98 15.65 -25.91
C ILE A 9 34.38 16.50 -24.78
N ASN A 10 34.66 17.80 -24.77
CA ASN A 10 34.14 18.72 -23.77
C ASN A 10 32.62 18.91 -23.91
N ILE A 11 32.10 19.03 -25.12
CA ILE A 11 30.66 19.12 -25.39
C ILE A 11 29.94 17.84 -24.93
N LEU A 12 30.53 16.68 -25.23
CA LEU A 12 29.94 15.40 -24.82
C LEU A 12 29.94 15.24 -23.30
N ARG A 13 31.00 15.62 -22.60
CA ARG A 13 31.07 15.63 -21.13
C ARG A 13 30.03 16.56 -20.51
N THR A 14 29.88 17.77 -21.05
CA THR A 14 28.88 18.74 -20.57
C THR A 14 27.45 18.19 -20.74
N PHE A 15 27.20 17.53 -21.89
CA PHE A 15 25.89 16.90 -22.13
C PHE A 15 25.56 15.78 -21.13
N TYR A 16 26.55 14.90 -20.82
CA TYR A 16 26.34 13.84 -19.82
C TYR A 16 26.14 14.39 -18.40
N VAL A 17 26.86 15.45 -18.02
CA VAL A 17 26.68 16.11 -16.72
C VAL A 17 25.30 16.76 -16.62
N LEU A 18 24.84 17.44 -17.66
CA LEU A 18 23.49 18.02 -17.72
C LEU A 18 22.39 16.95 -17.71
N ALA A 19 22.58 15.85 -18.44
CA ALA A 19 21.66 14.73 -18.43
C ALA A 19 21.58 14.05 -17.05
N ALA A 20 22.73 13.87 -16.37
CA ALA A 20 22.77 13.33 -15.02
C ALA A 20 22.09 14.25 -14.00
N LEU A 21 22.28 15.57 -14.10
CA LEU A 21 21.60 16.56 -13.26
C LEU A 21 20.08 16.59 -13.52
N PHE A 22 19.66 16.33 -14.75
CA PHE A 22 18.23 16.25 -15.09
C PHE A 22 17.56 14.99 -14.52
N CYS A 23 18.29 13.87 -14.48
CA CYS A 23 17.77 12.61 -13.89
C CYS A 23 17.59 12.67 -12.37
N ILE A 24 18.37 13.51 -11.65
CA ILE A 24 18.29 13.62 -10.19
C ILE A 24 16.95 14.22 -9.72
N ASN A 25 16.28 15.01 -10.56
CA ASN A 25 15.00 15.65 -10.20
C ASN A 25 13.77 14.73 -10.32
N PHE A 26 13.92 13.48 -10.78
CA PHE A 26 12.81 12.54 -10.94
C PHE A 26 12.63 11.54 -9.78
N VAL A 27 13.45 11.64 -8.72
CA VAL A 27 13.21 10.87 -7.50
C VAL A 27 12.28 11.69 -6.59
N TYR A 28 11.07 11.95 -7.03
CA TYR A 28 9.99 12.28 -6.10
C TYR A 28 9.61 10.99 -5.37
N SER A 29 9.99 10.89 -4.11
CA SER A 29 9.29 10.03 -3.18
C SER A 29 7.80 10.29 -3.33
N ALA A 30 7.00 9.23 -3.48
CA ALA A 30 5.57 9.34 -3.30
C ALA A 30 5.36 9.70 -1.82
N GLU A 31 5.42 10.99 -1.51
CA GLU A 31 4.97 11.49 -0.22
C GLU A 31 3.49 11.13 -0.11
N GLY A 32 3.13 10.51 1.00
CA GLY A 32 1.78 10.10 1.29
C GLY A 32 0.79 11.23 0.96
N GLY A 33 -0.35 10.85 0.38
CA GLY A 33 -1.35 11.82 -0.06
C GLY A 33 -1.69 12.78 1.09
N PRO A 34 -1.85 14.08 0.80
CA PRO A 34 -2.13 15.05 1.85
C PRO A 34 -3.46 14.73 2.53
N CYS A 35 -3.51 14.79 3.86
CA CYS A 35 -4.76 14.78 4.63
C CYS A 35 -5.60 16.05 4.43
N LYS A 36 -5.45 16.71 3.28
CA LYS A 36 -6.10 18.01 2.99
C LYS A 36 -7.61 18.01 3.18
N ASP A 37 -8.24 16.86 2.98
CA ASP A 37 -9.68 16.73 3.10
C ASP A 37 -10.14 16.55 4.57
N TYR A 38 -9.21 16.24 5.48
CA TYR A 38 -9.48 15.93 6.89
C TYR A 38 -8.69 16.81 7.87
N GLY A 39 -7.89 17.79 7.37
CA GLY A 39 -6.96 18.61 8.16
C GLY A 39 -5.54 18.03 8.18
N GLU A 40 -4.86 18.12 9.33
CA GLU A 40 -3.56 17.47 9.52
C GLU A 40 -3.76 15.97 9.79
N CYS A 41 -2.89 15.12 9.19
CA CYS A 41 -2.89 13.71 9.53
C CYS A 41 -2.36 13.50 10.96
N ASP A 42 -3.00 12.59 11.69
CA ASP A 42 -2.43 12.03 12.91
C ASP A 42 -1.18 11.19 12.56
N GLU A 43 -0.09 11.39 13.28
CA GLU A 43 1.12 10.59 13.10
C GLU A 43 0.86 9.13 13.51
N PHE A 44 1.06 8.20 12.58
CA PHE A 44 0.96 6.77 12.86
C PHE A 44 2.32 6.19 13.25
N LYS A 45 2.50 5.89 14.53
CA LYS A 45 3.73 5.30 15.04
C LYS A 45 3.66 3.78 15.01
N TYR A 46 4.51 3.17 14.21
CA TYR A 46 4.61 1.72 14.09
C TYR A 46 6.07 1.27 14.01
N SER A 47 6.29 -0.03 14.21
CA SER A 47 7.59 -0.66 14.04
C SER A 47 7.44 -1.94 13.23
N LEU A 48 8.20 -2.05 12.13
CA LEU A 48 8.26 -3.28 11.34
C LEU A 48 8.94 -4.44 12.09
N ASN A 49 9.57 -4.17 13.23
CA ASN A 49 10.18 -5.17 14.09
C ASN A 49 9.23 -5.65 15.21
N ASP A 50 8.09 -4.99 15.40
CA ASP A 50 7.05 -5.44 16.34
C ASP A 50 6.14 -6.46 15.65
N ILE A 51 6.64 -7.68 15.54
CA ILE A 51 5.96 -8.78 14.85
C ILE A 51 4.59 -9.08 15.46
N GLU A 52 4.47 -9.00 16.77
CA GLU A 52 3.18 -9.24 17.46
C GLU A 52 2.13 -8.21 17.05
N SER A 53 2.53 -6.94 16.92
CA SER A 53 1.64 -5.88 16.42
C SER A 53 1.24 -6.11 14.98
N LEU A 54 2.17 -6.52 14.12
CA LEU A 54 1.89 -6.83 12.72
C LEU A 54 0.96 -8.03 12.58
N GLN A 55 1.14 -9.08 13.40
CA GLN A 55 0.24 -10.25 13.45
C GLN A 55 -1.19 -9.85 13.86
N ARG A 56 -1.34 -9.00 14.89
CA ARG A 56 -2.65 -8.46 15.29
C ARG A 56 -3.28 -7.64 14.16
N GLY A 57 -2.49 -6.82 13.47
CA GLY A 57 -2.94 -6.03 12.33
C GLY A 57 -3.42 -6.90 11.17
N ALA A 58 -2.69 -7.94 10.83
CA ALA A 58 -3.07 -8.90 9.78
C ALA A 58 -4.36 -9.65 10.15
N SER A 59 -4.48 -10.12 11.39
CA SER A 59 -5.71 -10.73 11.88
C SER A 59 -6.91 -9.77 11.79
N THR A 60 -6.72 -8.52 12.19
CA THR A 60 -7.76 -7.49 12.07
C THR A 60 -8.17 -7.27 10.62
N TYR A 61 -7.19 -7.12 9.71
CA TYR A 61 -7.46 -6.95 8.28
C TYR A 61 -8.25 -8.13 7.70
N ILE A 62 -7.82 -9.37 7.96
CA ILE A 62 -8.45 -10.57 7.43
C ILE A 62 -9.88 -10.71 7.92
N ASN A 63 -10.13 -10.41 9.20
CA ASN A 63 -11.46 -10.58 9.80
C ASN A 63 -12.44 -9.45 9.44
N TYR A 64 -11.98 -8.22 9.22
CA TYR A 64 -12.87 -7.06 9.10
C TYR A 64 -12.80 -6.35 7.73
N CYS A 65 -11.71 -6.49 6.99
CA CYS A 65 -11.51 -5.73 5.76
C CYS A 65 -11.46 -6.62 4.51
N TYR A 66 -10.84 -7.79 4.61
CA TYR A 66 -10.56 -8.67 3.47
C TYR A 66 -11.83 -9.12 2.73
N GLY A 67 -12.96 -9.27 3.41
CA GLY A 67 -14.22 -9.65 2.76
C GLY A 67 -14.63 -8.67 1.64
N CYS A 68 -14.26 -7.40 1.78
CA CYS A 68 -14.57 -6.35 0.81
C CYS A 68 -13.34 -5.86 0.04
N HIS A 69 -12.18 -5.83 0.66
CA HIS A 69 -10.96 -5.26 0.10
C HIS A 69 -9.91 -6.34 -0.15
N SER A 70 -9.53 -6.52 -1.40
CA SER A 70 -8.45 -7.43 -1.80
C SER A 70 -7.07 -6.85 -1.49
N LEU A 71 -6.07 -7.75 -1.38
CA LEU A 71 -4.65 -7.46 -1.54
C LEU A 71 -4.14 -8.27 -2.75
N GLN A 72 -4.58 -7.89 -3.95
CA GLN A 72 -4.43 -8.68 -5.18
C GLN A 72 -2.97 -8.95 -5.60
N TYR A 73 -2.00 -8.25 -5.05
CA TYR A 73 -0.57 -8.47 -5.32
C TYR A 73 0.13 -9.21 -4.17
N SER A 74 -0.61 -9.57 -3.12
CA SER A 74 -0.09 -10.36 -1.99
C SER A 74 -0.49 -11.82 -2.12
N ARG A 75 0.37 -12.73 -1.65
CA ARG A 75 0.09 -14.16 -1.59
C ARG A 75 -0.05 -14.59 -0.14
N TRP A 76 -0.97 -15.50 0.12
CA TRP A 76 -1.26 -15.99 1.46
C TRP A 76 -0.03 -16.55 2.18
N GLY A 77 0.72 -17.43 1.53
CA GLY A 77 1.92 -18.02 2.13
C GLY A 77 3.02 -17.00 2.38
N ARG A 78 3.16 -15.99 1.50
CA ARG A 78 4.13 -14.92 1.71
C ARG A 78 3.79 -14.04 2.93
N VAL A 79 2.50 -13.75 3.12
CA VAL A 79 2.05 -12.99 4.30
C VAL A 79 2.30 -13.78 5.59
N ALA A 80 2.05 -15.10 5.58
CA ALA A 80 2.37 -15.95 6.73
C ALA A 80 3.88 -15.92 7.05
N GLU A 81 4.74 -16.04 6.04
CA GLU A 81 6.20 -16.00 6.18
C GLU A 81 6.67 -14.64 6.75
N ASP A 82 6.22 -13.53 6.17
CA ASP A 82 6.61 -12.17 6.61
C ASP A 82 6.16 -11.89 8.04
N LEU A 83 5.05 -12.48 8.48
CA LEU A 83 4.54 -12.38 9.85
C LEU A 83 5.16 -13.41 10.81
N GLN A 84 6.06 -14.25 10.32
CA GLN A 84 6.70 -15.31 11.11
C GLN A 84 5.68 -16.27 11.78
N ILE A 85 4.54 -16.50 11.14
CA ILE A 85 3.52 -17.45 11.60
C ILE A 85 3.74 -18.76 10.82
N PRO A 86 3.85 -19.91 11.52
CA PRO A 86 3.89 -21.19 10.82
C PRO A 86 2.71 -21.34 9.88
N GLU A 87 2.97 -21.75 8.64
CA GLU A 87 1.96 -21.81 7.57
C GLU A 87 0.69 -22.56 8.00
N GLU A 88 0.86 -23.73 8.64
CA GLU A 88 -0.26 -24.52 9.13
C GLU A 88 -1.14 -23.74 10.09
N ILE A 89 -0.54 -23.04 11.06
CA ILE A 89 -1.25 -22.22 12.06
C ILE A 89 -1.97 -21.05 11.39
N PHE A 90 -1.30 -20.39 10.42
CA PHE A 90 -1.88 -19.28 9.68
C PHE A 90 -3.10 -19.73 8.88
N PHE A 91 -2.99 -20.84 8.14
CA PHE A 91 -4.08 -21.37 7.32
C PHE A 91 -5.21 -21.96 8.13
N GLU A 92 -4.95 -22.56 9.27
CA GLU A 92 -5.98 -23.08 10.16
C GLU A 92 -6.85 -21.97 10.75
N ASN A 93 -6.24 -20.86 11.17
CA ASN A 93 -6.90 -19.85 11.99
C ASN A 93 -7.32 -18.59 11.22
N LEU A 94 -6.67 -18.24 10.11
CA LEU A 94 -6.91 -16.99 9.39
C LEU A 94 -7.42 -17.19 7.96
N VAL A 95 -7.36 -18.40 7.38
CA VAL A 95 -7.85 -18.66 6.03
C VAL A 95 -9.16 -19.46 6.12
N PHE A 96 -10.27 -18.77 5.95
CA PHE A 96 -11.61 -19.37 6.16
C PHE A 96 -12.02 -20.32 5.03
N ASP A 97 -11.66 -19.99 3.79
CA ASP A 97 -11.88 -20.89 2.64
C ASP A 97 -10.76 -21.91 2.54
N LYS A 98 -11.05 -23.15 2.83
CA LYS A 98 -10.09 -24.26 2.84
C LYS A 98 -9.62 -24.70 1.44
N SER A 99 -10.19 -24.14 0.38
CA SER A 99 -9.69 -24.36 -1.00
C SER A 99 -8.47 -23.50 -1.34
N ILE A 100 -8.24 -22.42 -0.58
CA ILE A 100 -7.12 -21.48 -0.75
C ILE A 100 -5.79 -22.17 -0.41
N LYS A 101 -4.79 -21.94 -1.26
CA LYS A 101 -3.43 -22.48 -1.12
C LYS A 101 -2.43 -21.35 -0.85
N PRO A 102 -1.25 -21.65 -0.27
CA PRO A 102 -0.23 -20.64 0.01
C PRO A 102 0.20 -19.79 -1.19
N GLY A 103 0.20 -20.37 -2.39
CA GLY A 103 0.53 -19.66 -3.64
C GLY A 103 -0.55 -18.73 -4.16
N ASP A 104 -1.78 -18.82 -3.66
CA ASP A 104 -2.90 -18.03 -4.17
C ASP A 104 -2.80 -16.57 -3.75
N LEU A 105 -3.38 -15.71 -4.59
CA LEU A 105 -3.47 -14.27 -4.32
C LEU A 105 -4.58 -13.98 -3.33
N MET A 106 -4.42 -12.94 -2.53
CA MET A 106 -5.42 -12.50 -1.55
C MET A 106 -6.51 -11.67 -2.24
N ILE A 107 -7.37 -12.36 -2.99
CA ILE A 107 -8.52 -11.78 -3.70
C ILE A 107 -9.75 -11.92 -2.81
N GLY A 108 -10.33 -10.80 -2.40
CA GLY A 108 -11.58 -10.77 -1.63
C GLY A 108 -12.79 -11.24 -2.45
N ALA A 109 -13.85 -11.61 -1.74
CA ALA A 109 -15.06 -12.14 -2.36
C ALA A 109 -15.99 -11.07 -2.99
N MET A 110 -15.66 -9.79 -2.84
CA MET A 110 -16.50 -8.69 -3.31
C MET A 110 -16.64 -8.71 -4.84
N PRO A 111 -17.87 -8.83 -5.38
CA PRO A 111 -18.09 -8.86 -6.82
C PRO A 111 -17.87 -7.48 -7.46
N LYS A 112 -17.61 -7.46 -8.76
CA LYS A 112 -17.35 -6.21 -9.51
C LYS A 112 -18.55 -5.27 -9.58
N ASP A 113 -19.76 -5.81 -9.49
CA ASP A 113 -21.01 -5.05 -9.51
C ASP A 113 -21.43 -4.52 -8.12
N SER A 114 -20.57 -4.65 -7.14
CA SER A 114 -20.77 -4.11 -5.78
C SER A 114 -20.92 -2.58 -5.74
N GLU A 115 -20.53 -1.88 -6.81
CA GLU A 115 -20.80 -0.47 -6.97
C GLU A 115 -22.30 -0.14 -6.92
N ASN A 116 -23.17 -1.10 -7.31
CA ASN A 116 -24.62 -0.94 -7.21
C ASN A 116 -25.12 -0.91 -5.76
N TRP A 117 -24.34 -1.40 -4.82
CA TRP A 117 -24.66 -1.46 -3.39
C TRP A 117 -24.06 -0.30 -2.60
N PHE A 118 -22.84 0.10 -2.96
CA PHE A 118 -22.03 1.06 -2.20
C PHE A 118 -21.77 2.38 -2.94
N GLY A 119 -22.25 2.51 -4.20
CA GLY A 119 -21.94 3.64 -5.08
C GLY A 119 -20.52 3.58 -5.67
N VAL A 120 -19.67 2.71 -5.16
CA VAL A 120 -18.30 2.45 -5.64
C VAL A 120 -17.90 1.02 -5.28
N THR A 121 -17.17 0.35 -6.15
CA THR A 121 -16.55 -0.94 -5.80
C THR A 121 -15.44 -0.71 -4.78
N PRO A 122 -15.42 -1.47 -3.65
CA PRO A 122 -14.35 -1.37 -2.68
C PRO A 122 -12.96 -1.53 -3.35
N PRO A 123 -12.05 -0.58 -3.18
CA PRO A 123 -10.74 -0.63 -3.84
C PRO A 123 -9.85 -1.73 -3.27
N ASP A 124 -8.92 -2.22 -4.09
CA ASP A 124 -7.79 -3.02 -3.64
C ASP A 124 -6.85 -2.20 -2.75
N LEU A 125 -6.42 -2.78 -1.62
CA LEU A 125 -5.60 -2.06 -0.64
C LEU A 125 -4.11 -2.38 -0.71
N THR A 126 -3.64 -3.23 -1.63
CA THR A 126 -2.23 -3.69 -1.68
C THR A 126 -1.23 -2.54 -1.70
N LEU A 127 -1.52 -1.47 -2.43
CA LEU A 127 -0.60 -0.33 -2.63
C LEU A 127 -1.07 0.96 -1.94
N VAL A 128 -2.16 0.91 -1.18
CA VAL A 128 -2.77 2.13 -0.61
C VAL A 128 -1.84 2.81 0.39
N SER A 129 -1.14 2.06 1.26
CA SER A 129 -0.19 2.67 2.20
C SER A 129 0.98 3.35 1.47
N ARG A 130 1.44 2.76 0.37
CA ARG A 130 2.49 3.36 -0.47
C ARG A 130 2.02 4.62 -1.21
N TYR A 131 0.77 4.63 -1.66
CA TYR A 131 0.19 5.73 -2.43
C TYR A 131 -0.34 6.87 -1.56
N LYS A 132 -1.03 6.55 -0.47
CA LYS A 132 -1.66 7.53 0.44
C LYS A 132 -0.79 7.87 1.64
N GLY A 133 0.05 6.94 2.08
CA GLY A 133 0.81 7.01 3.33
C GLY A 133 0.06 6.40 4.51
N ASP A 134 0.82 5.96 5.50
CA ASP A 134 0.29 5.27 6.67
C ASP A 134 -0.47 6.22 7.60
N ASP A 135 0.00 7.45 7.75
CA ASP A 135 -0.68 8.51 8.50
C ASP A 135 -2.06 8.84 7.92
N TRP A 136 -2.17 8.83 6.57
CA TRP A 136 -3.45 9.04 5.92
C TRP A 136 -4.44 7.91 6.21
N ILE A 137 -4.00 6.64 6.11
CA ILE A 137 -4.86 5.49 6.40
C ILE A 137 -5.32 5.52 7.85
N TYR A 138 -4.39 5.78 8.77
CA TYR A 138 -4.67 5.87 10.19
C TYR A 138 -5.70 6.95 10.50
N SER A 139 -5.51 8.15 9.97
CA SER A 139 -6.43 9.28 10.13
C SER A 139 -7.78 9.01 9.48
N TYR A 140 -7.79 8.43 8.27
CA TYR A 140 -9.01 8.06 7.56
C TYR A 140 -9.88 7.10 8.37
N LEU A 141 -9.30 6.04 8.92
CA LEU A 141 -10.04 5.05 9.71
C LEU A 141 -10.61 5.62 11.01
N ARG A 142 -10.02 6.70 11.54
CA ARG A 142 -10.47 7.38 12.76
C ARG A 142 -11.40 8.56 12.50
N ALA A 143 -11.56 8.99 11.25
CA ALA A 143 -12.37 10.14 10.90
C ALA A 143 -13.89 9.87 10.90
N TYR A 144 -14.30 8.62 11.03
CA TYR A 144 -15.73 8.25 11.08
C TYR A 144 -16.33 8.58 12.43
N TYR A 145 -17.47 9.25 12.41
CA TYR A 145 -18.25 9.60 13.61
C TYR A 145 -19.75 9.45 13.34
N GLU A 146 -20.52 9.28 14.37
CA GLU A 146 -21.98 9.29 14.30
C GLU A 146 -22.49 10.73 14.14
N ASP A 147 -23.14 11.03 13.01
CA ASP A 147 -23.78 12.33 12.77
C ASP A 147 -25.25 12.28 13.23
N SER A 148 -25.48 12.66 14.48
CA SER A 148 -26.82 12.67 15.08
C SER A 148 -27.77 13.71 14.45
N SER A 149 -27.29 14.58 13.58
CA SER A 149 -28.13 15.55 12.85
C SER A 149 -28.79 14.95 11.62
N LYS A 150 -28.35 13.78 11.16
CA LYS A 150 -28.89 13.07 10.00
C LYS A 150 -29.75 11.89 10.45
N GLN A 151 -30.93 11.78 9.86
CA GLN A 151 -31.75 10.58 9.94
C GLN A 151 -31.39 9.69 8.75
N TYR A 152 -31.04 8.44 9.03
CA TYR A 152 -30.79 7.41 8.02
C TYR A 152 -32.07 6.66 7.71
#